data_b453fe784098666ec92ea86ee5cd5b0b
#
_entry.id   b453fe784098666ec92ea86ee5cd5b0b
#
_cell.length_a   1.000
_cell.length_b   1.000
_cell.length_c   1.000
_cell.angle_alpha   90.00
_cell.angle_beta   90.00
_cell.angle_gamma   90.00
#
_symmetry.space_group_name_H-M   'P 1'
#
loop_
_entity.id
_entity.type
_entity.pdbx_description
1 polymer ?
#
loop_
_entity_poly.entity_id
_entity_poly.type
_entity_poly.pdbx_seq_one_letter_code
_entity_poly.pdbx_strand_id
1 'polypeptide(L)'
;QICYDLRFPVWARNQWKDGEAAYDLLFYVASWPAARVFAWDALLPARAIENLSYAIGVNRVGIDGNQIAYTGHSAAYDFKGERLVDLGEKDQIQVVTLSRSSLEEYRSKFPAWKDADPFTLDS
;
A
#
# COMPACT_ATOMS: atom_id res chain seq x y z
N GLN A 1 3.52 2.44 7.95
CA GLN A 1 2.36 3.33 8.05
C GLN A 1 1.25 2.65 8.84
N ILE A 2 0.40 3.43 9.48
CA ILE A 2 -0.65 2.90 10.35
C ILE A 2 -2.00 3.45 9.92
N CYS A 3 -2.92 2.52 9.57
CA CYS A 3 -4.36 2.74 9.40
C CYS A 3 -4.72 4.03 8.66
N TYR A 4 -5.09 5.06 9.41
CA TYR A 4 -5.56 6.36 8.93
C TYR A 4 -4.55 7.07 8.01
N ASP A 5 -3.26 6.77 8.15
CA ASP A 5 -2.19 7.31 7.29
C ASP A 5 -2.42 7.01 5.81
N LEU A 6 -3.16 5.93 5.51
CA LEU A 6 -3.50 5.55 4.13
C LEU A 6 -4.23 6.65 3.37
N ARG A 7 -4.96 7.51 4.07
CA ARG A 7 -5.71 8.64 3.44
C ARG A 7 -4.84 9.84 3.10
N PHE A 8 -3.58 9.84 3.52
CA PHE A 8 -2.68 11.00 3.39
C PHE A 8 -1.46 10.66 2.52
N PRO A 9 -1.62 10.71 1.17
CA PRO A 9 -0.61 10.22 0.23
C PRO A 9 0.72 10.99 0.27
N VAL A 10 0.68 12.27 0.58
CA VAL A 10 1.88 13.12 0.58
C VAL A 10 2.91 12.64 1.60
N TRP A 11 2.44 12.21 2.78
CA TRP A 11 3.31 11.71 3.85
C TRP A 11 4.05 10.43 3.46
N ALA A 12 3.42 9.55 2.69
CA ALA A 12 3.99 8.29 2.25
C ALA A 12 4.64 8.36 0.86
N ARG A 13 4.71 9.55 0.26
CA ARG A 13 5.24 9.70 -1.09
C ARG A 13 6.67 9.20 -1.18
N ASN A 14 6.90 8.22 -2.07
CA ASN A 14 8.24 7.72 -2.34
C ASN A 14 9.08 8.81 -3.01
N GLN A 15 10.29 8.98 -2.54
CA GLN A 15 11.23 9.98 -3.06
C GLN A 15 12.48 9.29 -3.56
N TRP A 16 13.09 9.87 -4.57
CA TRP A 16 14.31 9.35 -5.15
C TRP A 16 15.48 10.29 -4.86
N LYS A 17 16.59 9.68 -4.45
CA LYS A 17 17.86 10.37 -4.26
C LYS A 17 18.94 9.58 -5.00
N ASP A 18 19.69 10.26 -5.88
CA ASP A 18 20.75 9.65 -6.67
C ASP A 18 20.27 8.42 -7.47
N GLY A 19 19.01 8.45 -7.93
CA GLY A 19 18.41 7.36 -8.71
C GLY A 19 17.86 6.21 -7.88
N GLU A 20 17.98 6.27 -6.54
CA GLU A 20 17.47 5.25 -5.63
C GLU A 20 16.18 5.71 -4.95
N ALA A 21 15.20 4.81 -4.88
CA ALA A 21 13.95 5.03 -4.17
C ALA A 21 14.16 4.95 -2.67
N ALA A 22 13.39 5.73 -1.91
CA ALA A 22 13.41 5.67 -0.45
C ALA A 22 12.93 4.33 0.09
N TYR A 23 12.02 3.66 -0.62
CA TYR A 23 11.53 2.32 -0.28
C TYR A 23 11.07 1.54 -1.52
N ASP A 24 11.04 0.21 -1.39
CA ASP A 24 10.55 -0.73 -2.39
C ASP A 24 9.19 -1.33 -2.01
N LEU A 25 8.89 -1.32 -0.74
CA LEU A 25 7.66 -1.86 -0.15
C LEU A 25 7.08 -0.87 0.85
N LEU A 26 5.80 -0.56 0.69
CA LEU A 26 5.02 0.20 1.65
C LEU A 26 3.97 -0.73 2.26
N PHE A 27 3.88 -0.79 3.59
CA PHE A 27 2.85 -1.59 4.22
C PHE A 27 2.08 -0.80 5.29
N TYR A 28 0.83 -1.19 5.47
CA TYR A 28 -0.10 -0.62 6.45
C TYR A 28 -0.63 -1.71 7.36
N VAL A 29 -0.68 -1.42 8.65
CA VAL A 29 -1.42 -2.22 9.63
C VAL A 29 -2.61 -1.40 10.11
N ALA A 30 -3.79 -2.03 10.20
CA ALA A 30 -5.02 -1.27 10.40
C ALA A 30 -6.08 -1.99 11.22
N SER A 31 -6.93 -1.18 11.82
CA SER A 31 -8.30 -1.50 12.23
C SER A 31 -9.25 -0.66 11.38
N TRP A 32 -9.43 -1.07 10.13
CA TRP A 32 -10.21 -0.34 9.13
C TRP A 32 -11.64 -0.89 9.08
N PRO A 33 -12.65 -0.10 9.45
CA PRO A 33 -14.02 -0.59 9.56
C PRO A 33 -14.64 -1.02 8.23
N ALA A 34 -15.51 -2.01 8.27
CA ALA A 34 -16.27 -2.49 7.12
C ALA A 34 -17.04 -1.40 6.41
N ALA A 35 -17.58 -0.42 7.14
CA ALA A 35 -18.31 0.70 6.58
C ALA A 35 -17.47 1.56 5.60
N ARG A 36 -16.15 1.51 5.70
CA ARG A 36 -15.23 2.26 4.85
C ARG A 36 -14.28 1.37 4.04
N VAL A 37 -14.63 0.10 3.86
CA VAL A 37 -13.78 -0.88 3.18
C VAL A 37 -13.48 -0.49 1.73
N PHE A 38 -14.41 0.17 1.05
CA PHE A 38 -14.20 0.65 -0.31
C PHE A 38 -12.96 1.56 -0.42
N ALA A 39 -12.78 2.47 0.53
CA ALA A 39 -11.61 3.34 0.57
C ALA A 39 -10.31 2.54 0.77
N TRP A 40 -10.33 1.52 1.63
CA TRP A 40 -9.21 0.60 1.82
C TRP A 40 -8.83 -0.09 0.52
N ASP A 41 -9.82 -0.69 -0.15
CA ASP A 41 -9.62 -1.41 -1.41
C ASP A 41 -9.11 -0.53 -2.54
N ALA A 42 -9.54 0.74 -2.58
CA ALA A 42 -9.13 1.70 -3.60
C ALA A 42 -7.75 2.32 -3.34
N LEU A 43 -7.46 2.67 -2.10
CA LEU A 43 -6.26 3.43 -1.76
C LEU A 43 -4.99 2.56 -1.71
N LEU A 44 -5.07 1.29 -1.32
CA LEU A 44 -3.91 0.42 -1.29
C LEU A 44 -3.25 0.26 -2.67
N PRO A 45 -3.97 -0.15 -3.73
CA PRO A 45 -3.37 -0.21 -5.06
C PRO A 45 -2.93 1.17 -5.58
N ALA A 46 -3.65 2.24 -5.23
CA ALA A 46 -3.24 3.60 -5.59
C ALA A 46 -1.86 3.95 -5.02
N ARG A 47 -1.59 3.58 -3.76
CA ARG A 47 -0.26 3.80 -3.15
C ARG A 47 0.84 3.02 -3.86
N ALA A 48 0.56 1.78 -4.28
CA ALA A 48 1.51 0.99 -5.05
C ALA A 48 1.84 1.65 -6.40
N ILE A 49 0.81 2.04 -7.13
CA ILE A 49 0.93 2.64 -8.48
C ILE A 49 1.70 3.97 -8.41
N GLU A 50 1.26 4.91 -7.60
CA GLU A 50 1.83 6.25 -7.54
C GLU A 50 3.26 6.30 -7.01
N ASN A 51 3.63 5.31 -6.20
CA ASN A 51 4.95 5.22 -5.56
C ASN A 51 5.89 4.26 -6.26
N LEU A 52 5.48 3.63 -7.36
CA LEU A 52 6.26 2.61 -8.08
C LEU A 52 6.87 1.61 -7.10
N SER A 53 6.04 1.05 -6.24
CA SER A 53 6.43 0.14 -5.17
C SER A 53 5.40 -0.96 -4.97
N TYR A 54 5.79 -2.01 -4.26
CA TYR A 54 4.81 -2.94 -3.69
C TYR A 54 4.05 -2.26 -2.56
N ALA A 55 2.79 -2.66 -2.36
CA ALA A 55 2.00 -2.22 -1.21
C ALA A 55 1.29 -3.42 -0.57
N ILE A 56 1.33 -3.49 0.75
CA ILE A 56 0.65 -4.51 1.53
C ILE A 56 -0.22 -3.83 2.57
N GLY A 57 -1.48 -4.25 2.66
CA GLY A 57 -2.39 -3.84 3.72
C GLY A 57 -2.78 -5.03 4.59
N VAL A 58 -2.61 -4.90 5.89
CA VAL A 58 -3.03 -5.90 6.88
C VAL A 58 -4.09 -5.28 7.75
N ASN A 59 -5.32 -5.76 7.62
CA ASN A 59 -6.47 -5.28 8.36
C ASN A 59 -7.07 -6.40 9.21
N ARG A 60 -7.59 -6.04 10.38
CA ARG A 60 -8.27 -7.00 11.24
C ARG A 60 -9.61 -7.46 10.66
N VAL A 61 -10.08 -8.59 11.14
CA VAL A 61 -11.44 -9.11 10.93
C VAL A 61 -12.19 -9.16 12.25
N GLY A 62 -13.51 -9.36 12.20
CA GLY A 62 -14.36 -9.56 13.36
C GLY A 62 -15.10 -8.30 13.81
N ILE A 63 -15.57 -8.32 15.03
CA ILE A 63 -16.35 -7.23 15.66
C ILE A 63 -15.62 -6.82 16.92
N ASP A 64 -15.47 -5.52 17.13
CA ASP A 64 -14.81 -5.00 18.34
C ASP A 64 -15.78 -4.81 19.51
N GLY A 65 -15.26 -4.34 20.65
CA GLY A 65 -16.04 -4.10 21.86
C GLY A 65 -17.11 -3.00 21.72
N ASN A 66 -17.03 -2.19 20.67
CA ASN A 66 -18.01 -1.15 20.34
C ASN A 66 -18.99 -1.58 19.26
N GLN A 67 -19.05 -2.88 18.93
CA GLN A 67 -19.90 -3.47 17.89
C GLN A 67 -19.57 -2.97 16.48
N ILE A 68 -18.35 -2.52 16.24
CA ILE A 68 -17.86 -2.14 14.91
C ILE A 68 -17.35 -3.37 14.20
N ALA A 69 -17.88 -3.62 12.98
CA ALA A 69 -17.49 -4.74 12.15
C ALA A 69 -16.24 -4.40 11.29
N TYR A 70 -15.39 -5.39 11.14
CA TYR A 70 -14.18 -5.34 10.31
C TYR A 70 -14.17 -6.54 9.37
N THR A 71 -14.09 -6.28 8.06
CA THR A 71 -14.15 -7.31 7.02
C THR A 71 -12.78 -7.73 6.49
N GLY A 72 -11.72 -7.20 7.06
CA GLY A 72 -10.36 -7.55 6.64
C GLY A 72 -9.95 -6.92 5.33
N HIS A 73 -10.07 -7.66 4.22
CA HIS A 73 -9.56 -7.29 2.90
C HIS A 73 -8.05 -7.03 2.93
N SER A 74 -7.32 -7.77 3.77
CA SER A 74 -5.87 -7.76 3.72
C SER A 74 -5.40 -8.23 2.35
N ALA A 75 -4.48 -7.51 1.74
CA ALA A 75 -4.06 -7.77 0.38
C ALA A 75 -2.63 -7.29 0.12
N ALA A 76 -2.02 -7.82 -0.93
CA ALA A 76 -0.76 -7.35 -1.46
C ALA A 76 -0.94 -6.95 -2.92
N TYR A 77 -0.32 -5.85 -3.30
CA TYR A 77 -0.37 -5.30 -4.66
C TYR A 77 1.03 -5.08 -5.21
N ASP A 78 1.20 -5.33 -6.49
CA ASP A 78 2.43 -4.95 -7.17
C ASP A 78 2.43 -3.47 -7.58
N PHE A 79 3.53 -3.03 -8.14
CA PHE A 79 3.77 -1.66 -8.56
C PHE A 79 2.90 -1.19 -9.74
N LYS A 80 2.13 -2.08 -10.36
CA LYS A 80 1.10 -1.76 -11.36
C LYS A 80 -0.30 -1.69 -10.75
N GLY A 81 -0.42 -2.03 -9.47
CA GLY A 81 -1.70 -2.12 -8.77
C GLY A 81 -2.41 -3.46 -8.97
N GLU A 82 -1.74 -4.45 -9.53
CA GLU A 82 -2.27 -5.81 -9.63
C GLU A 82 -2.27 -6.49 -8.28
N ARG A 83 -3.39 -7.12 -7.94
CA ARG A 83 -3.53 -7.82 -6.66
C ARG A 83 -2.79 -9.16 -6.70
N LEU A 84 -1.78 -9.32 -5.87
CA LEU A 84 -0.99 -10.55 -5.74
C LEU A 84 -1.62 -11.53 -4.75
N VAL A 85 -2.22 -11.01 -3.69
CA VAL A 85 -2.86 -11.76 -2.60
C VAL A 85 -4.11 -11.04 -2.16
N ASP A 86 -5.16 -11.80 -1.91
CA ASP A 86 -6.43 -11.34 -1.37
C ASP A 86 -6.89 -12.32 -0.28
N LEU A 87 -6.92 -11.88 0.96
CA LEU A 87 -7.38 -12.71 2.06
C LEU A 87 -8.90 -12.64 2.26
N GLY A 88 -9.58 -11.69 1.60
CA GLY A 88 -11.02 -11.51 1.78
C GLY A 88 -11.36 -11.21 3.24
N GLU A 89 -12.41 -11.87 3.74
CA GLU A 89 -12.90 -11.71 5.12
C GLU A 89 -12.37 -12.78 6.08
N LYS A 90 -11.40 -13.57 5.64
CA LYS A 90 -10.89 -14.70 6.43
C LYS A 90 -9.80 -14.25 7.40
N ASP A 91 -9.87 -14.77 8.62
CA ASP A 91 -8.78 -14.70 9.59
C ASP A 91 -7.74 -15.76 9.24
N GLN A 92 -6.67 -15.33 8.55
CA GLN A 92 -5.64 -16.24 8.07
C GLN A 92 -4.29 -15.52 7.88
N ILE A 93 -3.26 -16.32 7.74
CA ILE A 93 -1.91 -15.88 7.43
C ILE A 93 -1.58 -16.38 6.02
N GLN A 94 -0.98 -15.50 5.22
CA GLN A 94 -0.48 -15.88 3.90
C GLN A 94 0.91 -15.29 3.66
N VAL A 95 1.76 -16.05 3.01
CA VAL A 95 3.08 -15.62 2.57
C VAL A 95 3.00 -15.21 1.11
N VAL A 96 3.59 -14.08 0.78
CA VAL A 96 3.74 -13.60 -0.60
C VAL A 96 5.21 -13.36 -0.89
N THR A 97 5.65 -13.76 -2.07
CA THR A 97 7.01 -13.48 -2.54
C THR A 97 6.99 -12.25 -3.44
N LEU A 98 7.81 -11.26 -3.10
CA LEU A 98 7.99 -10.03 -3.87
C LEU A 98 9.33 -10.09 -4.60
N SER A 99 9.38 -9.60 -5.84
CA SER A 99 10.59 -9.61 -6.66
C SER A 99 11.18 -8.21 -6.77
N ARG A 100 12.37 -8.01 -6.21
CA ARG A 100 13.10 -6.76 -6.35
C ARG A 100 13.54 -6.53 -7.79
N SER A 101 14.00 -7.56 -8.48
CA SER A 101 14.44 -7.45 -9.87
C SER A 101 13.29 -7.02 -10.81
N SER A 102 12.08 -7.55 -10.61
CA SER A 102 10.90 -7.14 -11.38
C SER A 102 10.54 -5.69 -11.12
N LEU A 103 10.63 -5.24 -9.89
CA LEU A 103 10.38 -3.84 -9.51
C LEU A 103 11.40 -2.90 -10.18
N GLU A 104 12.68 -3.24 -10.10
CA GLU A 104 13.76 -2.44 -10.71
C GLU A 104 13.63 -2.38 -12.22
N GLU A 105 13.28 -3.48 -12.86
CA GLU A 105 13.04 -3.53 -14.31
C GLU A 105 11.87 -2.61 -14.71
N TYR A 106 10.76 -2.66 -13.97
CA TYR A 106 9.62 -1.78 -14.21
C TYR A 106 9.98 -0.31 -14.04
N ARG A 107 10.68 0.05 -12.98
CA ARG A 107 11.14 1.41 -12.71
C ARG A 107 12.08 1.93 -13.79
N SER A 108 12.88 1.04 -14.37
CA SER A 108 13.79 1.37 -15.47
C SER A 108 13.05 1.60 -16.78
N LYS A 109 12.06 0.76 -17.09
CA LYS A 109 11.26 0.86 -18.32
C LYS A 109 10.25 2.00 -18.28
N PHE A 110 9.71 2.30 -17.10
CA PHE A 110 8.74 3.36 -16.88
C PHE A 110 9.14 4.23 -15.69
N PRO A 111 10.14 5.12 -15.88
CA PRO A 111 10.67 5.93 -14.79
C PRO A 111 9.81 7.16 -14.48
N ALA A 112 8.53 6.97 -14.20
CA ALA A 112 7.56 8.04 -13.96
C ALA A 112 7.98 8.97 -12.81
N TRP A 113 8.79 8.48 -11.87
CA TRP A 113 9.30 9.27 -10.77
C TRP A 113 10.14 10.48 -11.21
N LYS A 114 10.72 10.43 -12.42
CA LYS A 114 11.52 11.54 -12.96
C LYS A 114 10.69 12.77 -13.34
N ASP A 115 9.40 12.55 -13.56
CA ASP A 115 8.46 13.61 -13.96
C ASP A 115 7.75 14.24 -12.75
N ALA A 116 8.00 13.72 -11.55
CA ALA A 116 7.39 14.23 -10.33
C ALA A 116 8.04 15.56 -9.90
N ASP A 117 7.21 16.51 -9.54
CA ASP A 117 7.66 17.78 -8.97
C ASP A 117 8.26 17.56 -7.57
N PRO A 118 9.34 18.22 -7.23
CA PRO A 118 9.90 18.17 -5.88
C PRO A 118 9.02 18.93 -4.89
N PHE A 119 8.96 18.45 -3.68
CA PHE A 119 8.28 19.11 -2.58
C PHE A 119 8.96 18.79 -1.24
N THR A 120 8.69 19.60 -0.24
CA THR A 120 9.12 19.39 1.14
C THR A 120 7.91 19.45 2.07
N LEU A 121 7.98 18.66 3.14
CA LEU A 121 7.00 18.74 4.22
C LEU A 121 7.57 19.62 5.33
N ASP A 122 6.78 20.59 5.76
CA ASP A 122 7.12 21.37 6.94
C ASP A 122 6.93 20.49 8.19
N SER A 123 7.97 20.44 8.97
CA SER A 123 7.98 19.64 10.21
C SER A 123 7.50 20.44 11.43
#